data_3faab701a60a589998c336d03744f3a9
#
_entry.id   3faab701a60a589998c336d03744f3a9
#
_cell.length_a   1.000
_cell.length_b   1.000
_cell.length_c   1.000
_cell.angle_alpha   90.00
_cell.angle_beta   90.00
_cell.angle_gamma   90.00
#
_symmetry.space_group_name_H-M   'P 1'
#
loop_
_entity.id
_entity.type
_entity.pdbx_description
1 polymer ?
#
loop_
_entity_poly.entity_id
_entity_poly.type
_entity_poly.pdbx_seq_one_letter_code
_entity_poly.pdbx_strand_id
1 'polypeptide(L)'
;MDFLKATMQEAVSGMSLQSKRIGLTSENISNADTPGYRRKLMVPQAADPISDQFRTALITLDDTPGELEFNPTHPMADGEGYVIGSNVSLVIEMADMREANRIYEANLNSFQQAKSMYQSLLDILRR
;
A
#
# COMPACT_ATOMS: atom_id res chain seq x y z
N MET A 1 -11.94 6.67 -27.83
CA MET A 1 -12.45 5.52 -27.02
C MET A 1 -11.32 4.77 -26.34
N ASP A 2 -10.22 4.48 -27.04
CA ASP A 2 -9.06 3.79 -26.44
C ASP A 2 -8.41 4.58 -25.30
N PHE A 3 -8.38 5.90 -25.41
CA PHE A 3 -7.88 6.79 -24.35
C PHE A 3 -8.68 6.62 -23.05
N LEU A 4 -10.02 6.57 -23.12
CA LEU A 4 -10.87 6.40 -21.94
C LEU A 4 -10.71 5.02 -21.30
N LYS A 5 -10.59 3.97 -22.13
CA LYS A 5 -10.30 2.62 -21.62
C LYS A 5 -8.94 2.56 -20.94
N ALA A 6 -7.91 3.16 -21.54
CA ALA A 6 -6.58 3.22 -20.94
C ALA A 6 -6.60 3.98 -19.61
N THR A 7 -7.34 5.08 -19.52
CA THR A 7 -7.51 5.85 -18.29
C THR A 7 -8.19 5.01 -17.20
N MET A 8 -9.23 4.27 -17.55
CA MET A 8 -9.90 3.37 -16.59
C MET A 8 -8.97 2.26 -16.11
N GLN A 9 -8.21 1.66 -17.01
CA GLN A 9 -7.24 0.61 -16.64
C GLN A 9 -6.14 1.14 -15.73
N GLU A 10 -5.61 2.32 -16.02
CA GLU A 10 -4.60 2.97 -15.17
C GLU A 10 -5.17 3.28 -13.78
N ALA A 11 -6.41 3.76 -13.71
CA ALA A 11 -7.08 4.02 -12.44
C ALA A 11 -7.28 2.73 -11.62
N VAL A 12 -7.67 1.64 -12.26
CA VAL A 12 -7.82 0.32 -11.59
C VAL A 12 -6.47 -0.18 -11.09
N SER A 13 -5.43 -0.04 -11.88
CA SER A 13 -4.06 -0.41 -11.48
C SER A 13 -3.60 0.40 -10.27
N GLY A 14 -3.85 1.71 -10.26
CA GLY A 14 -3.54 2.57 -9.12
C GLY A 14 -4.32 2.19 -7.86
N MET A 15 -5.62 1.88 -7.99
CA MET A 15 -6.44 1.40 -6.87
C MET A 15 -5.91 0.08 -6.31
N SER A 16 -5.55 -0.86 -7.17
CA SER A 16 -4.99 -2.14 -6.76
C SER A 16 -3.69 -1.97 -5.97
N LEU A 17 -2.82 -1.09 -6.44
CA LEU A 17 -1.56 -0.77 -5.77
C LEU A 17 -1.80 -0.19 -4.37
N GLN A 18 -2.70 0.79 -4.26
CA GLN A 18 -3.02 1.42 -2.98
C GLN A 18 -3.76 0.46 -2.04
N SER A 19 -4.60 -0.43 -2.56
CA SER A 19 -5.23 -1.49 -1.76
C SER A 19 -4.18 -2.40 -1.09
N LYS A 20 -3.15 -2.79 -1.83
CA LYS A 20 -2.02 -3.56 -1.27
C LYS A 20 -1.27 -2.78 -0.20
N ARG A 21 -1.03 -1.50 -0.44
CA ARG A 21 -0.37 -0.61 0.52
C ARG A 21 -1.18 -0.49 1.81
N ILE A 22 -2.49 -0.32 1.71
CA ILE A 22 -3.39 -0.28 2.86
C ILE A 22 -3.31 -1.59 3.65
N GLY A 23 -3.31 -2.73 2.96
CA GLY A 23 -3.17 -4.04 3.58
C GLY A 23 -1.86 -4.21 4.35
N LEU A 24 -0.73 -3.80 3.76
CA LEU A 24 0.58 -3.85 4.43
C LEU A 24 0.66 -2.92 5.63
N THR A 25 0.14 -1.71 5.49
CA THR A 25 0.10 -0.73 6.59
C THR A 25 -0.76 -1.24 7.74
N SER A 26 -1.90 -1.86 7.44
CA SER A 26 -2.76 -2.50 8.43
C SER A 26 -2.05 -3.65 9.16
N GLU A 27 -1.31 -4.48 8.44
CA GLU A 27 -0.50 -5.56 9.03
C GLU A 27 0.59 -5.00 9.94
N ASN A 28 1.29 -3.95 9.50
CA ASN A 28 2.30 -3.27 10.31
C ASN A 28 1.71 -2.72 11.62
N ILE A 29 0.55 -2.05 11.53
CA ILE A 29 -0.16 -1.52 12.71
C ILE A 29 -0.53 -2.64 13.67
N SER A 30 -1.06 -3.74 13.15
CA SER A 30 -1.47 -4.89 13.97
C SER A 30 -0.31 -5.52 14.71
N ASN A 31 0.91 -5.40 14.19
CA ASN A 31 2.12 -5.97 14.76
C ASN A 31 3.05 -4.93 15.40
N ALA A 32 2.55 -3.73 15.69
CA ALA A 32 3.35 -2.65 16.29
C ALA A 32 3.96 -3.03 17.64
N ASP A 33 3.29 -3.90 18.38
CA ASP A 33 3.75 -4.39 19.69
C ASP A 33 4.31 -5.82 19.63
N THR A 34 4.44 -6.40 18.45
CA THR A 34 4.99 -7.75 18.29
C THR A 34 6.52 -7.71 18.38
N PRO A 35 7.14 -8.38 19.38
CA PRO A 35 8.59 -8.39 19.50
C PRO A 35 9.28 -8.94 18.27
N GLY A 36 10.31 -8.22 17.80
CA GLY A 36 11.10 -8.62 16.64
C GLY A 36 10.41 -8.43 15.29
N TYR A 37 9.19 -7.90 15.26
CA TYR A 37 8.50 -7.63 14.00
C TYR A 37 9.22 -6.53 13.21
N ARG A 38 9.39 -6.76 11.92
CA ARG A 38 9.98 -5.79 10.99
C ARG A 38 8.90 -5.30 10.04
N ARG A 39 8.77 -3.97 9.94
CA ARG A 39 7.75 -3.37 9.09
C ARG A 39 7.96 -3.77 7.64
N LYS A 40 6.88 -4.06 6.97
CA LYS A 40 6.87 -4.35 5.54
C LYS A 40 6.74 -3.05 4.76
N LEU A 41 7.59 -2.91 3.76
CA LEU A 41 7.60 -1.78 2.84
C LEU A 41 7.15 -2.24 1.46
N MET A 42 6.39 -1.41 0.79
CA MET A 42 6.03 -1.63 -0.61
C MET A 42 6.86 -0.69 -1.49
N VAL A 43 7.65 -1.29 -2.38
CA VAL A 43 8.44 -0.54 -3.36
C VAL A 43 7.75 -0.68 -4.72
N PRO A 44 7.09 0.38 -5.20
CA PRO A 44 6.46 0.36 -6.52
C PRO A 44 7.52 0.15 -7.60
N GLN A 45 7.24 -0.77 -8.53
CA GLN A 45 8.09 -0.98 -9.69
C GLN A 45 7.43 -0.37 -10.92
N ALA A 46 8.24 0.22 -11.80
CA ALA A 46 7.75 0.74 -13.06
C ALA A 46 7.15 -0.40 -13.89
N ALA A 47 6.05 -0.10 -14.58
CA ALA A 47 5.50 -1.03 -15.54
C ALA A 47 6.56 -1.35 -16.61
N ASP A 48 6.74 -2.63 -16.90
CA ASP A 48 7.60 -3.06 -17.98
C ASP A 48 6.91 -2.69 -19.31
N PRO A 49 7.54 -1.82 -20.13
CA PRO A 49 6.93 -1.41 -21.40
C PRO A 49 6.74 -2.56 -22.40
N ILE A 50 7.37 -3.71 -22.15
CA ILE A 50 7.32 -4.86 -23.04
C ILE A 50 6.20 -5.84 -22.63
N SER A 51 5.86 -5.90 -21.34
CA SER A 51 4.95 -6.94 -20.83
C SER A 51 3.50 -6.52 -20.72
N ASP A 52 3.16 -5.27 -20.99
CA ASP A 52 1.81 -4.71 -20.78
C ASP A 52 1.25 -4.99 -19.37
N GLN A 53 2.15 -5.36 -18.46
CA GLN A 53 1.80 -5.59 -17.07
C GLN A 53 1.82 -4.27 -16.31
N PHE A 54 0.68 -3.98 -15.70
CA PHE A 54 0.52 -2.83 -14.83
C PHE A 54 1.51 -2.85 -13.66
N ARG A 55 1.75 -1.68 -13.11
CA ARG A 55 2.65 -1.45 -11.99
C ARG A 55 2.55 -2.56 -10.95
N THR A 56 3.64 -3.26 -10.77
CA THR A 56 3.78 -4.23 -9.70
C THR A 56 4.45 -3.59 -8.49
N ALA A 57 4.32 -4.22 -7.35
CA ALA A 57 4.98 -3.78 -6.13
C ALA A 57 5.82 -4.91 -5.56
N LEU A 58 7.03 -4.59 -5.16
CA LEU A 58 7.90 -5.49 -4.41
C LEU A 58 7.71 -5.22 -2.93
N ILE A 59 7.52 -6.29 -2.14
CA ILE A 59 7.42 -6.20 -0.68
C ILE A 59 8.78 -6.51 -0.09
N THR A 60 9.31 -5.58 0.71
CA THR A 60 10.58 -5.74 1.42
C THR A 60 10.39 -5.48 2.91
N LEU A 61 11.33 -5.98 3.72
CA LEU A 61 11.36 -5.70 5.14
C LEU A 61 12.28 -4.49 5.40
N ASP A 62 11.86 -3.62 6.30
CA ASP A 62 12.67 -2.51 6.77
C ASP A 62 13.76 -3.04 7.71
N ASP A 63 15.02 -2.72 7.41
CA ASP A 63 16.19 -3.18 8.17
C ASP A 63 16.47 -2.35 9.43
N THR A 64 15.74 -1.26 9.64
CA THR A 64 15.91 -0.43 10.83
C THR A 64 15.70 -1.28 12.09
N PRO A 65 16.62 -1.22 13.09
CA PRO A 65 16.44 -1.97 14.33
C PRO A 65 15.22 -1.50 15.11
N GLY A 66 14.51 -2.43 15.75
CA GLY A 66 13.45 -2.12 16.70
C GLY A 66 14.02 -1.51 17.98
N GLU A 67 13.15 -0.87 18.75
CA GLU A 67 13.54 -0.31 20.04
C GLU A 67 13.80 -1.42 21.06
N LEU A 68 14.82 -1.21 21.90
CA LEU A 68 15.11 -2.11 23.02
C LEU A 68 14.27 -1.72 24.22
N GLU A 69 13.54 -2.69 24.76
CA GLU A 69 12.75 -2.53 25.98
C GLU A 69 13.34 -3.42 27.08
N PHE A 70 13.56 -2.84 28.25
CA PHE A 70 14.01 -3.62 29.40
C PHE A 70 12.83 -4.34 30.05
N ASN A 71 12.77 -5.65 29.83
CA ASN A 71 11.76 -6.54 30.40
C ASN A 71 12.36 -7.94 30.63
N PRO A 72 13.10 -8.12 31.76
CA PRO A 72 13.82 -9.37 32.00
C PRO A 72 12.92 -10.58 32.23
N THR A 73 11.64 -10.38 32.52
CA THR A 73 10.66 -11.47 32.70
C THR A 73 10.03 -11.93 31.37
N HIS A 74 10.27 -11.22 30.29
CA HIS A 74 9.72 -11.57 28.99
C HIS A 74 10.40 -12.84 28.44
N PRO A 75 9.62 -13.79 27.84
CA PRO A 75 10.20 -15.03 27.30
C PRO A 75 11.27 -14.81 26.22
N MET A 76 11.23 -13.68 25.51
CA MET A 76 12.17 -13.32 24.45
C MET A 76 13.29 -12.38 24.92
N ALA A 77 13.40 -12.12 26.22
CA ALA A 77 14.46 -11.28 26.77
C ALA A 77 15.83 -11.94 26.55
N ASP A 78 16.83 -11.13 26.22
CA ASP A 78 18.22 -11.57 26.12
C ASP A 78 18.87 -11.77 27.50
N GLY A 79 20.17 -12.11 27.52
CA GLY A 79 20.91 -12.31 28.76
C GLY A 79 21.03 -11.06 29.63
N GLU A 80 20.83 -9.88 29.08
CA GLU A 80 20.86 -8.60 29.79
C GLU A 80 19.46 -8.10 30.19
N GLY A 81 18.40 -8.82 29.78
CA GLY A 81 17.02 -8.52 30.11
C GLY A 81 16.33 -7.58 29.14
N TYR A 82 16.88 -7.38 27.94
CA TYR A 82 16.28 -6.55 26.90
C TYR A 82 15.53 -7.36 25.86
N VAL A 83 14.42 -6.81 25.41
CA VAL A 83 13.61 -7.36 24.31
C VAL A 83 13.69 -6.38 23.15
N ILE A 84 13.93 -6.90 21.94
CA ILE A 84 13.87 -6.11 20.72
C ILE A 84 12.39 -5.99 20.34
N GLY A 85 11.87 -4.75 20.31
CA GLY A 85 10.50 -4.48 19.87
C GLY A 85 10.37 -4.47 18.36
N SER A 86 9.19 -4.11 17.87
CA SER A 86 8.99 -3.88 16.44
C SER A 86 9.63 -2.55 16.02
N ASN A 87 9.93 -2.43 14.72
CA ASN A 87 10.39 -1.16 14.14
C ASN A 87 9.24 -0.34 13.53
N VAL A 88 7.99 -0.66 13.86
CA VAL A 88 6.79 0.03 13.40
C VAL A 88 6.59 1.32 14.21
N SER A 89 6.41 2.44 13.49
CA SER A 89 5.94 3.70 14.08
C SER A 89 4.46 3.89 13.71
N LEU A 90 3.59 3.88 14.70
CA LEU A 90 2.15 4.06 14.48
C LEU A 90 1.83 5.37 13.76
N VAL A 91 2.54 6.45 14.08
CA VAL A 91 2.33 7.75 13.44
C VAL A 91 2.63 7.70 11.96
N ILE A 92 3.74 7.08 11.57
CA ILE A 92 4.15 6.92 10.17
C ILE A 92 3.15 6.01 9.44
N GLU A 93 2.78 4.88 10.03
CA GLU A 93 1.83 3.95 9.40
C GLU A 93 0.45 4.58 9.20
N MET A 94 -0.04 5.34 10.18
CA MET A 94 -1.31 6.05 10.05
C MET A 94 -1.27 7.14 8.99
N ALA A 95 -0.15 7.86 8.87
CA ALA A 95 0.05 8.84 7.81
C ALA A 95 0.07 8.17 6.43
N ASP A 96 0.78 7.04 6.29
CA ASP A 96 0.83 6.25 5.07
C ASP A 96 -0.56 5.72 4.68
N MET A 97 -1.32 5.25 5.65
CA MET A 97 -2.69 4.76 5.41
C MET A 97 -3.61 5.86 4.90
N ARG A 98 -3.54 7.05 5.49
CA ARG A 98 -4.33 8.20 5.04
C ARG A 98 -3.97 8.61 3.62
N GLU A 99 -2.68 8.64 3.31
CA GLU A 99 -2.20 8.94 1.96
C GLU A 99 -2.68 7.90 0.95
N ALA A 100 -2.57 6.61 1.29
CA ALA A 100 -3.02 5.52 0.44
C ALA A 100 -4.53 5.58 0.18
N ASN A 101 -5.34 5.85 1.21
CA ASN A 101 -6.78 6.04 1.08
C ASN A 101 -7.12 7.23 0.17
N ARG A 102 -6.41 8.34 0.32
CA ARG A 102 -6.63 9.52 -0.52
C ARG A 102 -6.32 9.24 -1.99
N ILE A 103 -5.21 8.55 -2.27
CA ILE A 103 -4.84 8.20 -3.63
C ILE A 103 -5.83 7.18 -4.21
N TYR A 104 -6.28 6.22 -3.42
CA TYR A 104 -7.30 5.25 -3.82
C TYR A 104 -8.59 5.97 -4.24
N GLU A 105 -9.09 6.90 -3.44
CA GLU A 105 -10.29 7.68 -3.75
C GLU A 105 -10.11 8.54 -5.01
N ALA A 106 -8.93 9.15 -5.18
CA ALA A 106 -8.63 9.94 -6.38
C ALA A 106 -8.68 9.06 -7.64
N ASN A 107 -8.12 7.85 -7.58
CA ASN A 107 -8.19 6.89 -8.68
C ASN A 107 -9.63 6.42 -8.95
N LEU A 108 -10.41 6.20 -7.90
CA LEU A 108 -11.82 5.83 -8.03
C LEU A 108 -12.61 6.93 -8.74
N ASN A 109 -12.40 8.18 -8.37
CA ASN A 109 -13.06 9.33 -9.01
C ASN A 109 -12.66 9.44 -10.49
N SER A 110 -11.38 9.26 -10.81
CA SER A 110 -10.90 9.23 -12.20
C SER A 110 -11.56 8.12 -13.01
N PHE A 111 -11.68 6.94 -12.42
CA PHE A 111 -12.36 5.80 -13.04
C PHE A 111 -13.82 6.12 -13.33
N GLN A 112 -14.53 6.65 -12.35
CA GLN A 112 -15.95 6.97 -12.48
C GLN A 112 -16.20 8.05 -13.55
N GLN A 113 -15.35 9.07 -13.61
CA GLN A 113 -15.44 10.11 -14.63
C GLN A 113 -15.18 9.55 -16.03
N ALA A 114 -14.13 8.75 -16.20
CA ALA A 114 -13.82 8.11 -17.47
C ALA A 114 -14.94 7.17 -17.93
N LYS A 115 -15.51 6.41 -17.00
CA LYS A 115 -16.66 5.53 -17.26
C LYS A 115 -17.88 6.32 -17.72
N SER A 116 -18.18 7.42 -17.04
CA SER A 116 -19.31 8.30 -17.39
C SER A 116 -19.13 8.90 -18.79
N MET A 117 -17.93 9.38 -19.11
CA MET A 117 -17.62 9.88 -20.44
C MET A 117 -17.76 8.81 -21.52
N TYR A 118 -17.29 7.60 -21.21
CA TYR A 118 -17.39 6.46 -22.14
C TYR A 118 -18.85 6.11 -22.44
N GLN A 119 -19.69 6.05 -21.41
CA GLN A 119 -21.12 5.79 -21.55
C GLN A 119 -21.81 6.89 -22.37
N SER A 120 -21.47 8.15 -22.13
CA SER A 120 -22.00 9.27 -22.90
C SER A 120 -21.65 9.18 -24.39
N LEU A 121 -20.42 8.77 -24.71
CA LEU A 121 -19.99 8.56 -26.09
C LEU A 121 -20.77 7.39 -26.74
N LEU A 122 -20.99 6.30 -26.02
CA LEU A 122 -21.79 5.18 -26.52
C LEU A 122 -23.23 5.60 -26.81
N ASP A 123 -23.82 6.43 -25.95
CA ASP A 123 -25.18 6.91 -26.13
C ASP A 123 -25.30 7.81 -27.36
N ILE A 124 -24.31 8.65 -27.62
CA ILE A 124 -24.26 9.46 -28.84
C ILE A 124 -24.16 8.59 -30.10
N LEU A 125 -23.34 7.53 -30.07
CA LEU A 125 -23.16 6.63 -31.20
C LEU A 125 -24.37 5.75 -31.49
N ARG A 126 -25.25 5.56 -30.51
CA ARG A 126 -26.50 4.78 -30.68
C ARG A 126 -27.63 5.58 -31.31
N ARG A 127 -27.50 6.88 -31.39
CA ARG A 127 -28.51 7.76 -32.00
C ARG A 127 -28.36 7.85 -33.56
#